data_23e6184c69b2d52459247b0928fdb436
#
_entry.id   23e6184c69b2d52459247b0928fdb436
#
_cell.length_a   1.000
_cell.length_b   1.000
_cell.length_c   1.000
_cell.angle_alpha   90.00
_cell.angle_beta   90.00
_cell.angle_gamma   90.00
#
_symmetry.space_group_name_H-M   'P 1'
#
loop_
_entity.id
_entity.type
_entity.pdbx_description
1 polymer ?
#
loop_
_entity_poly.entity_id
_entity_poly.type
_entity_poly.pdbx_seq_one_letter_code
_entity_poly.pdbx_strand_id
1 'polypeptide(L)'
;MNKKSINLIYDILAKKIGKPKTELNYPNPYSFLVSVVLSAQATDKSVNAATKNLFKVVKNPKGMVALGERKLKNYIKTIGLYNTKAKNVINLSKILIKDYKGKVPADFKHLTSLPGVGNKTASVYQNEILDIPR
;
A
#
# COMPACT_ATOMS: atom_id res chain seq x y z
N MET A 1 20.69 -13.78 3.52
CA MET A 1 20.14 -13.66 3.47
C MET A 1 19.58 -13.91 3.08
N ASN A 2 19.57 -13.55 3.06
CA ASN A 2 18.95 -13.40 2.76
C ASN A 2 18.65 -13.46 2.13
N LYS A 3 18.84 -13.35 1.75
CA LYS A 3 18.63 -12.98 1.21
C LYS A 3 18.76 -12.82 1.55
N LYS A 4 19.14 -12.97 2.27
CA LYS A 4 19.17 -12.56 2.64
C LYS A 4 20.02 -12.53 3.04
N SER A 5 20.73 -12.70 3.28
CA SER A 5 21.31 -12.32 3.47
C SER A 5 22.06 -12.28 3.17
N ILE A 6 22.59 -12.31 2.99
CA ILE A 6 22.97 -11.82 2.52
C ILE A 6 22.86 -11.35 2.24
N ASN A 7 22.88 -11.45 2.69
CA ASN A 7 22.61 -10.69 2.47
C ASN A 7 22.68 -10.06 3.33
N LEU A 8 23.21 -10.18 4.00
CA LEU A 8 23.27 -9.53 4.91
C LEU A 8 24.09 -8.51 5.14
N ILE A 9 25.00 -8.81 5.16
CA ILE A 9 25.73 -7.83 5.22
C ILE A 9 25.56 -7.00 4.23
N TYR A 10 25.58 -7.45 3.14
CA TYR A 10 25.40 -6.79 2.07
C TYR A 10 24.13 -6.13 2.29
N ASP A 11 23.31 -6.72 2.89
CA ASP A 11 22.14 -6.22 3.06
C ASP A 11 22.16 -5.11 3.93
N ILE A 12 22.87 -5.11 4.90
CA ILE A 12 22.91 -4.10 5.75
C ILE A 12 23.41 -2.94 5.19
N LEU A 13 24.47 -2.96 4.53
CA LEU A 13 24.99 -1.89 3.90
C LEU A 13 24.15 -1.44 2.86
N ALA A 14 23.93 -2.22 1.93
CA ALA A 14 23.19 -1.88 0.80
C ALA A 14 21.86 -1.39 1.14
N LYS A 15 21.27 -1.88 2.15
CA LYS A 15 20.05 -1.47 2.45
C LYS A 15 19.95 -0.18 2.97
N LYS A 16 20.79 0.18 3.69
CA LYS A 16 20.72 1.39 4.23
C LYS A 16 21.09 2.46 3.40
N ILE A 17 21.85 2.26 2.50
CA ILE A 17 22.33 3.23 1.68
C ILE A 17 21.53 3.56 0.60
N GLY A 18 21.41 4.74 0.28
CA GLY A 18 20.81 5.18 -0.90
C GLY A 18 19.35 5.15 -1.10
N LYS A 19 18.64 4.27 -0.53
CA LYS A 19 17.27 4.19 -0.82
C LYS A 19 16.45 4.72 0.29
N PRO A 20 15.65 5.75 0.06
CA PRO A 20 14.81 6.29 1.10
C PRO A 20 13.80 5.23 1.49
N LYS A 21 13.48 5.15 2.76
CA LYS A 21 12.51 4.21 3.17
C LYS A 21 11.27 4.89 3.61
N THR A 22 10.15 4.29 3.35
CA THR A 22 8.90 4.81 3.82
C THR A 22 8.79 4.48 5.30
N GLU A 23 8.05 5.32 6.04
CA GLU A 23 7.80 5.08 7.44
C GLU A 23 6.41 4.49 7.61
N LEU A 24 5.75 4.09 6.53
CA LEU A 24 4.44 3.49 6.62
C LEU A 24 4.53 2.08 7.20
N ASN A 25 3.58 1.74 8.05
CA ASN A 25 3.51 0.43 8.65
C ASN A 25 2.52 -0.42 7.86
N TYR A 26 2.87 -1.63 7.53
CA TYR A 26 1.99 -2.50 6.76
C TYR A 26 2.26 -3.97 7.03
N PRO A 27 1.22 -4.79 7.14
CA PRO A 27 1.40 -6.22 7.38
C PRO A 27 1.71 -7.04 6.12
N ASN A 28 1.36 -6.56 4.93
CA ASN A 28 1.60 -7.30 3.69
C ASN A 28 1.56 -6.36 2.50
N PRO A 29 1.90 -6.82 1.29
CA PRO A 29 1.95 -5.95 0.12
C PRO A 29 0.65 -5.22 -0.21
N TYR A 30 -0.50 -5.89 -0.04
CA TYR A 30 -1.78 -5.23 -0.31
C TYR A 30 -1.95 -4.05 0.66
N SER A 31 -1.67 -4.28 1.94
CA SER A 31 -1.80 -3.24 2.96
C SER A 31 -0.86 -2.08 2.66
N PHE A 32 0.33 -2.37 2.13
CA PHE A 32 1.26 -1.32 1.76
C PHE A 32 0.66 -0.48 0.63
N LEU A 33 0.09 -1.12 -0.40
CA LEU A 33 -0.50 -0.38 -1.51
C LEU A 33 -1.62 0.53 -0.98
N VAL A 34 -2.47 0.03 -0.11
CA VAL A 34 -3.55 0.82 0.48
C VAL A 34 -2.95 2.01 1.24
N SER A 35 -1.91 1.78 2.02
CA SER A 35 -1.28 2.84 2.79
C SER A 35 -0.70 3.93 1.89
N VAL A 36 -0.10 3.55 0.77
CA VAL A 36 0.47 4.53 -0.14
C VAL A 36 -0.64 5.34 -0.81
N VAL A 37 -1.74 4.69 -1.18
CA VAL A 37 -2.88 5.40 -1.76
C VAL A 37 -3.41 6.41 -0.74
N LEU A 38 -3.49 6.02 0.53
CA LEU A 38 -3.98 6.91 1.57
C LEU A 38 -3.01 8.03 1.87
N SER A 39 -1.73 7.82 1.61
CA SER A 39 -0.71 8.80 1.96
C SER A 39 -0.60 9.98 1.00
N ALA A 40 -1.30 9.94 -0.12
CA ALA A 40 -1.25 11.05 -1.07
C ALA A 40 -1.71 12.33 -0.37
N GLN A 41 -0.84 13.33 -0.32
CA GLN A 41 -1.12 14.60 0.35
C GLN A 41 -1.43 14.42 1.86
N ALA A 42 -0.82 13.40 2.46
CA ALA A 42 -0.97 13.14 3.89
C ALA A 42 0.37 12.67 4.42
N THR A 43 0.57 12.74 5.72
CA THR A 43 1.84 12.29 6.31
C THR A 43 1.79 10.80 6.64
N ASP A 44 2.95 10.16 6.70
CA ASP A 44 3.02 8.76 7.09
C ASP A 44 2.46 8.58 8.50
N LYS A 45 2.71 9.56 9.38
CA LYS A 45 2.21 9.51 10.73
C LYS A 45 0.69 9.44 10.77
N SER A 46 0.02 10.29 9.99
CA SER A 46 -1.44 10.31 9.98
C SER A 46 -2.01 9.03 9.37
N VAL A 47 -1.35 8.50 8.35
CA VAL A 47 -1.79 7.26 7.72
C VAL A 47 -1.60 6.09 8.68
N ASN A 48 -0.45 6.01 9.36
CA ASN A 48 -0.20 4.94 10.32
C ASN A 48 -1.22 4.97 11.45
N ALA A 49 -1.57 6.16 11.94
CA ALA A 49 -2.56 6.29 12.98
C ALA A 49 -3.94 5.81 12.52
N ALA A 50 -4.31 6.15 11.30
CA ALA A 50 -5.61 5.76 10.75
C ALA A 50 -5.68 4.27 10.43
N THR A 51 -4.59 3.68 9.94
CA THR A 51 -4.59 2.28 9.52
C THR A 51 -4.31 1.31 10.65
N LYS A 52 -3.84 1.79 11.78
CA LYS A 52 -3.53 0.92 12.90
C LYS A 52 -4.69 -0.02 13.23
N ASN A 53 -5.88 0.53 13.36
CA ASN A 53 -7.03 -0.28 13.68
C ASN A 53 -7.63 -0.96 12.45
N LEU A 54 -7.56 -0.28 11.30
CA LEU A 54 -8.09 -0.84 10.07
C LEU A 54 -7.41 -2.17 9.73
N PHE A 55 -6.08 -2.22 9.82
CA PHE A 55 -5.35 -3.43 9.45
C PHE A 55 -5.46 -4.55 10.48
N LYS A 56 -6.14 -4.33 11.59
CA LYS A 56 -6.42 -5.39 12.52
C LYS A 56 -7.60 -6.21 12.01
N VAL A 57 -8.49 -5.59 11.22
CA VAL A 57 -9.68 -6.26 10.71
C VAL A 57 -9.65 -6.56 9.23
N VAL A 58 -8.82 -5.86 8.46
CA VAL A 58 -8.74 -6.04 7.03
C VAL A 58 -7.31 -6.35 6.61
N LYS A 59 -7.10 -7.51 5.98
CA LYS A 59 -5.77 -7.89 5.56
C LYS A 59 -5.65 -8.21 4.07
N ASN A 60 -6.75 -8.18 3.34
CA ASN A 60 -6.75 -8.50 1.92
C ASN A 60 -7.89 -7.77 1.21
N PRO A 61 -7.89 -7.77 -0.12
CA PRO A 61 -8.93 -7.06 -0.86
C PRO A 61 -10.33 -7.53 -0.55
N LYS A 62 -10.50 -8.82 -0.33
CA LYS A 62 -11.79 -9.38 -0.05
C LYS A 62 -12.33 -8.84 1.27
N GLY A 63 -11.49 -8.79 2.29
CA GLY A 63 -11.87 -8.23 3.58
C GLY A 63 -12.23 -6.75 3.47
N MET A 64 -11.52 -6.02 2.62
CA MET A 64 -11.77 -4.60 2.44
C MET A 64 -13.14 -4.36 1.81
N VAL A 65 -13.48 -5.13 0.77
CA VAL A 65 -14.77 -4.99 0.12
C VAL A 65 -15.90 -5.41 1.07
N ALA A 66 -15.65 -6.43 1.89
CA ALA A 66 -16.65 -6.88 2.87
C ALA A 66 -16.88 -5.80 3.94
N LEU A 67 -15.81 -5.07 4.31
CA LEU A 67 -15.94 -3.99 5.28
C LEU A 67 -16.83 -2.88 4.71
N GLY A 68 -16.63 -2.55 3.45
CA GLY A 68 -17.42 -1.55 2.75
C GLY A 68 -16.89 -0.13 2.88
N GLU A 69 -17.26 0.69 1.92
CA GLU A 69 -16.80 2.08 1.84
C GLU A 69 -17.16 2.89 3.08
N ARG A 70 -18.37 2.72 3.57
CA ARG A 70 -18.84 3.48 4.71
C ARG A 70 -18.00 3.23 5.98
N LYS A 71 -17.74 1.98 6.29
CA LYS A 71 -16.95 1.66 7.46
C LYS A 71 -15.50 2.06 7.26
N LEU A 72 -15.01 1.90 6.03
CA LEU A 72 -13.66 2.32 5.72
C LEU A 72 -13.50 3.82 5.98
N LYS A 73 -14.46 4.64 5.57
CA LYS A 73 -14.41 6.07 5.82
C LYS A 73 -14.28 6.38 7.30
N ASN A 74 -14.93 5.61 8.14
CA ASN A 74 -14.84 5.85 9.58
C ASN A 74 -13.43 5.62 10.10
N TYR A 75 -12.69 4.66 9.52
CA TYR A 75 -11.34 4.40 9.96
C TYR A 75 -10.37 5.48 9.48
N ILE A 76 -10.63 6.08 8.33
CA ILE A 76 -9.68 7.01 7.72
C ILE A 76 -10.13 8.46 7.69
N LYS A 77 -11.18 8.77 8.42
CA LYS A 77 -11.76 10.12 8.37
C LYS A 77 -10.82 11.25 8.80
N THR A 78 -9.74 10.93 9.46
CA THR A 78 -8.77 11.96 9.84
C THR A 78 -7.78 12.27 8.72
N ILE A 79 -7.83 11.51 7.61
CA ILE A 79 -6.94 11.72 6.49
C ILE A 79 -7.63 12.63 5.49
N GLY A 80 -6.90 13.60 4.95
CA GLY A 80 -7.47 14.49 3.95
C GLY A 80 -7.97 13.73 2.73
N LEU A 81 -9.04 14.20 2.14
CA LEU A 81 -9.65 13.60 0.95
C LEU A 81 -10.14 12.18 1.21
N TYR A 82 -10.50 11.88 2.44
CA TYR A 82 -10.85 10.52 2.80
C TYR A 82 -12.03 9.94 2.03
N ASN A 83 -12.99 10.78 1.61
CA ASN A 83 -14.11 10.26 0.84
C ASN A 83 -13.66 9.68 -0.50
N THR A 84 -12.82 10.42 -1.24
CA THR A 84 -12.29 9.96 -2.51
C THR A 84 -11.35 8.79 -2.32
N LYS A 85 -10.52 8.86 -1.29
CA LYS A 85 -9.58 7.78 -1.01
C LYS A 85 -10.28 6.48 -0.67
N ALA A 86 -11.34 6.54 0.14
CA ALA A 86 -12.09 5.35 0.50
C ALA A 86 -12.72 4.73 -0.75
N LYS A 87 -13.29 5.54 -1.62
CA LYS A 87 -13.90 5.05 -2.83
C LYS A 87 -12.86 4.36 -3.71
N ASN A 88 -11.69 4.97 -3.85
CA ASN A 88 -10.62 4.39 -4.66
C ASN A 88 -10.13 3.08 -4.07
N VAL A 89 -9.97 2.99 -2.76
CA VAL A 89 -9.51 1.77 -2.11
C VAL A 89 -10.53 0.65 -2.30
N ILE A 90 -11.81 0.92 -2.16
CA ILE A 90 -12.83 -0.10 -2.36
C ILE A 90 -12.85 -0.55 -3.84
N ASN A 91 -12.77 0.40 -4.77
CA ASN A 91 -12.80 0.07 -6.19
C ASN A 91 -11.56 -0.71 -6.63
N LEU A 92 -10.37 -0.31 -6.17
CA LEU A 92 -9.18 -1.06 -6.54
C LEU A 92 -9.22 -2.46 -5.94
N SER A 93 -9.79 -2.60 -4.74
CA SER A 93 -9.90 -3.91 -4.12
C SER A 93 -10.83 -4.83 -4.92
N LYS A 94 -11.93 -4.28 -5.45
CA LYS A 94 -12.83 -5.05 -6.29
C LYS A 94 -12.12 -5.52 -7.56
N ILE A 95 -11.32 -4.66 -8.16
CA ILE A 95 -10.57 -5.00 -9.37
C ILE A 95 -9.54 -6.08 -9.08
N LEU A 96 -8.85 -5.97 -7.94
CA LEU A 96 -7.87 -6.98 -7.57
C LEU A 96 -8.51 -8.35 -7.42
N ILE A 97 -9.70 -8.40 -6.86
CA ILE A 97 -10.40 -9.66 -6.70
C ILE A 97 -10.82 -10.20 -8.07
N LYS A 98 -11.38 -9.34 -8.90
CA LYS A 98 -11.88 -9.74 -10.19
C LYS A 98 -10.81 -10.10 -11.20
N ASP A 99 -9.82 -9.27 -11.37
CA ASP A 99 -8.83 -9.43 -12.42
C ASP A 99 -7.48 -10.01 -12.00
N TYR A 100 -7.16 -9.98 -10.72
CA TYR A 100 -5.84 -10.39 -10.24
C TYR A 100 -5.89 -11.44 -9.13
N LYS A 101 -7.05 -12.07 -8.97
CA LYS A 101 -7.23 -13.12 -7.96
C LYS A 101 -6.89 -12.68 -6.55
N GLY A 102 -7.14 -11.43 -6.25
CA GLY A 102 -6.87 -10.88 -4.93
C GLY A 102 -5.43 -10.48 -4.67
N LYS A 103 -4.57 -10.54 -5.69
CA LYS A 103 -3.18 -10.16 -5.53
C LYS A 103 -2.89 -8.84 -6.18
N VAL A 104 -1.84 -8.16 -5.74
CA VAL A 104 -1.45 -6.89 -6.33
C VAL A 104 -0.53 -7.17 -7.53
N PRO A 105 -0.80 -6.57 -8.69
CA PRO A 105 0.05 -6.78 -9.85
C PRO A 105 1.42 -6.16 -9.61
N ALA A 106 2.45 -6.70 -10.23
CA ALA A 106 3.81 -6.24 -10.04
C ALA A 106 4.25 -5.16 -11.02
N ASP A 107 3.71 -5.15 -12.21
CA ASP A 107 4.17 -4.22 -13.23
C ASP A 107 3.52 -2.85 -13.16
N PHE A 108 4.27 -1.87 -13.60
CA PHE A 108 3.86 -0.47 -13.54
C PHE A 108 2.56 -0.20 -14.28
N LYS A 109 2.42 -0.78 -15.46
CA LYS A 109 1.23 -0.55 -16.27
C LYS A 109 -0.04 -1.00 -15.58
N HIS A 110 -0.04 -2.18 -15.00
CA HIS A 110 -1.22 -2.67 -14.32
C HIS A 110 -1.45 -1.96 -12.98
N LEU A 111 -0.37 -1.60 -12.28
CA LEU A 111 -0.51 -0.85 -11.05
C LEU A 111 -1.19 0.49 -11.32
N THR A 112 -0.73 1.21 -12.32
CA THR A 112 -1.29 2.54 -12.59
C THR A 112 -2.70 2.49 -13.17
N SER A 113 -3.18 1.31 -13.56
CA SER A 113 -4.54 1.19 -14.03
C SER A 113 -5.53 1.11 -12.87
N LEU A 114 -5.04 0.92 -11.65
CA LEU A 114 -5.94 0.81 -10.49
C LEU A 114 -6.40 2.19 -10.02
N PRO A 115 -7.65 2.31 -9.56
CA PRO A 115 -8.14 3.58 -9.05
C PRO A 115 -7.27 4.09 -7.90
N GLY A 116 -6.90 5.35 -7.95
CA GLY A 116 -6.10 5.96 -6.90
C GLY A 116 -4.62 5.67 -6.97
N VAL A 117 -4.17 4.87 -7.94
CA VAL A 117 -2.76 4.54 -8.08
C VAL A 117 -2.19 5.30 -9.27
N GLY A 118 -1.47 6.37 -8.99
CA GLY A 118 -0.81 7.13 -10.04
C GLY A 118 0.62 6.66 -10.22
N ASN A 119 1.39 7.37 -11.04
CA ASN A 119 2.77 7.00 -11.33
C ASN A 119 3.63 6.98 -10.06
N LYS A 120 3.47 7.98 -9.22
CA LYS A 120 4.27 8.06 -8.02
C LYS A 120 3.92 6.91 -7.07
N THR A 121 2.64 6.62 -6.89
CA THR A 121 2.20 5.54 -6.02
C THR A 121 2.73 4.20 -6.52
N ALA A 122 2.65 3.97 -7.82
CA ALA A 122 3.15 2.73 -8.40
C ALA A 122 4.66 2.60 -8.20
N SER A 123 5.41 3.70 -8.38
CA SER A 123 6.85 3.68 -8.18
C SER A 123 7.23 3.39 -6.74
N VAL A 124 6.53 4.00 -5.79
CA VAL A 124 6.79 3.77 -4.38
C VAL A 124 6.53 2.30 -4.04
N TYR A 125 5.43 1.76 -4.56
CA TYR A 125 5.09 0.36 -4.32
C TYR A 125 6.19 -0.56 -4.85
N GLN A 126 6.63 -0.34 -6.09
CA GLN A 126 7.64 -1.18 -6.69
C GLN A 126 8.97 -1.09 -5.95
N ASN A 127 9.36 0.10 -5.53
CA ASN A 127 10.62 0.26 -4.81
C ASN A 127 10.60 -0.47 -3.47
N GLU A 128 9.53 -0.36 -2.74
CA GLU A 128 9.46 -0.95 -1.41
C GLU A 128 9.21 -2.46 -1.44
N ILE A 129 8.27 -2.90 -2.22
CA ILE A 129 7.84 -4.30 -2.22
C ILE A 129 8.65 -5.17 -3.18
N LEU A 130 8.93 -4.64 -4.37
CA LEU A 130 9.59 -5.44 -5.39
C LEU A 130 11.08 -5.15 -5.53
N ASP A 131 11.55 -4.13 -4.80
CA ASP A 131 12.95 -3.74 -4.83
C ASP A 131 13.43 -3.37 -6.23
N ILE A 132 12.56 -2.73 -7.03
CA ILE A 132 12.91 -2.30 -8.36
C ILE A 132 13.27 -0.83 -8.30
N PRO A 133 14.48 -0.43 -8.72
CA PRO A 133 14.90 0.96 -8.66
C PRO A 133 14.09 1.79 -9.64
N ARG A 134 13.76 3.01 -9.29
CA ARG A 134 13.03 3.90 -10.19
C ARG A 134 13.68 5.26 -10.21
#